data_c451a52e0b0bbbf72dd71a5cbf1c6691
#
_entry.id   c451a52e0b0bbbf72dd71a5cbf1c6691
#
_cell.length_a   1.000
_cell.length_b   1.000
_cell.length_c   1.000
_cell.angle_alpha   90.00
_cell.angle_beta   90.00
_cell.angle_gamma   90.00
#
_symmetry.space_group_name_H-M   'P 1'
#
loop_
_entity.id
_entity.type
_entity.pdbx_description
1 polymer ?
#
loop_
_entity_poly.entity_id
_entity_poly.type
_entity_poly.pdbx_seq_one_letter_code
_entity_poly.pdbx_strand_id
1 'polypeptide(L)'
;MSRIGKLPITIPAGVEVKLDDRVVTVKGPKGELSQAVPEPIEVTIDGDQITFTRPNDERISRSLHGLSRTLIYNNIIGVTQGYSKAMEIVGTGYRVVPKGKDLEFSLGYSHTILVEAPEGISFAVDGPTKFSVNGISKQQVGEIAAQIRKLRKPEPYKGKGVKYADERIRRKAGKAGK
;
A
#
# COMPACT_ATOMS: atom_id res chain seq x y z
N MET A 1 -21.64 -15.31 -3.66
CA MET A 1 -21.22 -14.66 -4.95
C MET A 1 -20.25 -13.53 -4.63
N SER A 2 -19.15 -13.37 -5.40
CA SER A 2 -18.25 -12.19 -5.24
C SER A 2 -18.91 -10.97 -5.89
N ARG A 3 -19.43 -10.05 -5.10
CA ARG A 3 -20.00 -8.78 -5.60
C ARG A 3 -18.93 -7.92 -6.30
N ILE A 4 -17.69 -7.94 -5.78
CA ILE A 4 -16.58 -7.14 -6.30
C ILE A 4 -16.08 -7.68 -7.63
N GLY A 5 -15.88 -8.99 -7.77
CA GLY A 5 -15.33 -9.59 -8.98
C GLY A 5 -16.18 -9.38 -10.25
N LYS A 6 -17.48 -9.26 -10.09
CA LYS A 6 -18.43 -9.06 -11.21
C LYS A 6 -18.51 -7.61 -11.71
N LEU A 7 -17.99 -6.65 -10.94
CA LEU A 7 -18.04 -5.25 -11.34
C LEU A 7 -16.97 -4.99 -12.40
N PRO A 8 -17.32 -4.49 -13.59
CA PRO A 8 -16.35 -4.09 -14.59
C PRO A 8 -15.45 -2.97 -14.04
N ILE A 9 -14.27 -2.85 -14.59
CA ILE A 9 -13.36 -1.74 -14.31
C ILE A 9 -13.36 -0.84 -15.52
N THR A 10 -13.71 0.42 -15.33
CA THR A 10 -13.60 1.44 -16.38
C THR A 10 -12.15 1.92 -16.45
N ILE A 11 -11.58 1.95 -17.64
CA ILE A 11 -10.24 2.47 -17.91
C ILE A 11 -10.36 4.00 -18.02
N PRO A 12 -9.71 4.78 -17.15
CA PRO A 12 -9.77 6.22 -17.22
C PRO A 12 -8.95 6.74 -18.41
N ALA A 13 -9.29 7.92 -18.89
CA ALA A 13 -8.55 8.59 -19.97
C ALA A 13 -7.06 8.74 -19.60
N GLY A 14 -6.18 8.44 -20.55
CA GLY A 14 -4.73 8.52 -20.36
C GLY A 14 -4.10 7.26 -19.71
N VAL A 15 -4.86 6.18 -19.56
CA VAL A 15 -4.36 4.87 -19.15
C VAL A 15 -4.45 3.90 -20.31
N GLU A 16 -3.36 3.23 -20.59
CA GLU A 16 -3.29 2.13 -21.56
C GLU A 16 -3.22 0.80 -20.82
N VAL A 17 -4.06 -0.16 -21.21
CA VAL A 17 -4.08 -1.49 -20.63
C VAL A 17 -3.81 -2.51 -21.71
N LYS A 18 -2.83 -3.38 -21.49
CA LYS A 18 -2.48 -4.49 -22.37
C LYS A 18 -2.62 -5.80 -21.63
N LEU A 19 -3.15 -6.78 -22.31
CA LEU A 19 -3.18 -8.18 -21.86
C LEU A 19 -2.24 -8.98 -22.76
N ASP A 20 -1.18 -9.51 -22.17
CA ASP A 20 -0.23 -10.38 -22.83
C ASP A 20 -0.22 -11.72 -22.08
N ASP A 21 -0.71 -12.77 -22.75
CA ASP A 21 -0.97 -14.08 -22.16
C ASP A 21 -1.87 -13.95 -20.91
N ARG A 22 -1.32 -13.96 -19.71
CA ARG A 22 -2.03 -13.82 -18.42
C ARG A 22 -1.53 -12.66 -17.59
N VAL A 23 -0.73 -11.79 -18.17
CA VAL A 23 -0.18 -10.60 -17.51
C VAL A 23 -0.91 -9.37 -18.02
N VAL A 24 -1.58 -8.67 -17.10
CA VAL A 24 -2.20 -7.37 -17.39
C VAL A 24 -1.20 -6.28 -17.06
N THR A 25 -0.77 -5.56 -18.06
CA THR A 25 0.11 -4.40 -17.94
C THR A 25 -0.72 -3.11 -18.04
N VAL A 26 -0.57 -2.26 -17.04
CA VAL A 26 -1.29 -0.99 -16.93
C VAL A 26 -0.28 0.15 -16.96
N LYS A 27 -0.35 0.99 -17.98
CA LYS A 27 0.53 2.15 -18.18
C LYS A 27 -0.28 3.43 -18.04
N GLY A 28 0.21 4.36 -17.24
CA GLY A 28 -0.44 5.65 -16.98
C GLY A 28 0.57 6.78 -16.79
N PRO A 29 0.10 7.98 -16.43
CA PRO A 29 0.94 9.17 -16.32
C PRO A 29 2.03 9.07 -15.25
N LYS A 30 1.86 8.22 -14.22
CA LYS A 30 2.85 8.06 -13.13
C LYS A 30 3.79 6.88 -13.31
N GLY A 31 3.57 6.04 -14.31
CA GLY A 31 4.42 4.87 -14.58
C GLY A 31 3.63 3.69 -15.10
N GLU A 32 4.25 2.52 -14.99
CA GLU A 32 3.72 1.26 -15.49
C GLU A 32 3.76 0.21 -14.39
N LEU A 33 2.71 -0.58 -14.30
CA LEU A 33 2.59 -1.72 -13.39
C LEU A 33 2.07 -2.94 -14.15
N SER A 34 2.61 -4.11 -13.84
CA SER A 34 2.15 -5.38 -14.38
C SER A 34 1.62 -6.29 -13.28
N GLN A 35 0.61 -7.09 -13.61
CA GLN A 35 0.00 -8.04 -12.67
C GLN A 35 -0.36 -9.32 -13.40
N ALA A 36 0.19 -10.44 -12.93
CA ALA A 36 -0.22 -11.76 -13.40
C ALA A 36 -1.60 -12.13 -12.83
N VAL A 37 -2.45 -12.66 -13.68
CA VAL A 37 -3.78 -13.16 -13.31
C VAL A 37 -3.69 -14.68 -13.16
N PRO A 38 -3.92 -15.22 -11.95
CA PRO A 38 -3.84 -16.65 -11.71
C PRO A 38 -5.00 -17.41 -12.35
N GLU A 39 -4.74 -18.66 -12.74
CA GLU A 39 -5.80 -19.60 -13.13
C GLU A 39 -6.76 -19.83 -11.96
N PRO A 40 -8.03 -20.06 -12.22
CA PRO A 40 -8.73 -20.19 -13.51
C PRO A 40 -9.44 -18.90 -13.98
N ILE A 41 -8.96 -17.73 -13.59
CA ILE A 41 -9.61 -16.46 -13.92
C ILE A 41 -9.22 -16.03 -15.33
N GLU A 42 -10.22 -15.60 -16.10
CA GLU A 42 -10.03 -15.00 -17.42
C GLU A 42 -10.31 -13.50 -17.36
N VAL A 43 -9.55 -12.74 -18.14
CA VAL A 43 -9.67 -11.29 -18.26
C VAL A 43 -10.01 -10.95 -19.70
N THR A 44 -11.03 -10.15 -19.89
CA THR A 44 -11.40 -9.63 -21.20
C THR A 44 -11.36 -8.09 -21.15
N ILE A 45 -10.70 -7.50 -22.14
CA ILE A 45 -10.66 -6.05 -22.32
C ILE A 45 -11.58 -5.73 -23.51
N ASP A 46 -12.64 -4.97 -23.25
CA ASP A 46 -13.61 -4.58 -24.25
C ASP A 46 -13.75 -3.04 -24.26
N GLY A 47 -13.07 -2.43 -25.22
CA GLY A 47 -12.97 -0.98 -25.30
C GLY A 47 -12.41 -0.37 -24.02
N ASP A 48 -13.22 0.42 -23.32
CA ASP A 48 -12.83 1.12 -22.09
C ASP A 48 -13.15 0.31 -20.81
N GLN A 49 -13.49 -0.98 -20.91
CA GLN A 49 -13.87 -1.79 -19.78
C GLN A 49 -13.04 -3.07 -19.69
N ILE A 50 -12.67 -3.43 -18.46
CA ILE A 50 -12.03 -4.70 -18.13
C ILE A 50 -13.03 -5.53 -17.34
N THR A 51 -13.30 -6.73 -17.82
CA THR A 51 -14.18 -7.70 -17.17
C THR A 51 -13.41 -8.95 -16.78
N PHE A 52 -13.89 -9.60 -15.71
CA PHE A 52 -13.29 -10.81 -15.19
C PHE A 52 -14.35 -11.92 -15.17
N THR A 53 -13.98 -13.09 -15.66
CA THR A 53 -14.83 -14.26 -15.64
C THR A 53 -14.18 -15.40 -14.88
N ARG A 54 -15.00 -16.32 -14.38
CA ARG A 54 -14.56 -17.53 -13.71
C ARG A 54 -15.36 -18.73 -14.23
N PRO A 55 -14.75 -19.93 -14.38
CA PRO A 55 -15.42 -21.09 -14.96
C PRO A 55 -16.45 -21.72 -14.01
N ASN A 56 -16.27 -21.62 -12.71
CA ASN A 56 -17.10 -22.29 -11.71
C ASN A 56 -17.25 -21.46 -10.43
N ASP A 57 -18.09 -21.96 -9.50
CA ASP A 57 -18.38 -21.34 -8.20
C ASP A 57 -17.58 -21.97 -7.03
N GLU A 58 -16.51 -22.67 -7.34
CA GLU A 58 -15.62 -23.22 -6.33
C GLU A 58 -15.00 -22.13 -5.44
N ARG A 59 -14.63 -22.51 -4.23
CA ARG A 59 -14.06 -21.60 -3.23
C ARG A 59 -12.83 -20.84 -3.76
N ILE A 60 -11.94 -21.53 -4.47
CA ILE A 60 -10.72 -20.95 -5.04
C ILE A 60 -11.06 -19.95 -6.13
N SER A 61 -11.88 -20.34 -7.11
CA SER A 61 -12.30 -19.47 -8.23
C SER A 61 -12.99 -18.20 -7.73
N ARG A 62 -13.86 -18.31 -6.72
CA ARG A 62 -14.51 -17.14 -6.10
C ARG A 62 -13.52 -16.21 -5.41
N SER A 63 -12.52 -16.77 -4.73
CA SER A 63 -11.48 -15.99 -4.05
C SER A 63 -10.61 -15.24 -5.06
N LEU A 64 -10.09 -15.95 -6.06
CA LEU A 64 -9.21 -15.37 -7.08
C LEU A 64 -9.93 -14.36 -7.98
N HIS A 65 -11.22 -14.55 -8.26
CA HIS A 65 -12.02 -13.61 -9.04
C HIS A 65 -12.04 -12.20 -8.44
N GLY A 66 -12.33 -12.09 -7.13
CA GLY A 66 -12.34 -10.81 -6.43
C GLY A 66 -10.93 -10.22 -6.24
N LEU A 67 -9.93 -11.08 -6.00
CA LEU A 67 -8.53 -10.69 -5.84
C LEU A 67 -7.97 -10.08 -7.12
N SER A 68 -8.07 -10.81 -8.25
CA SER A 68 -7.53 -10.35 -9.54
C SER A 68 -8.13 -9.01 -9.96
N ARG A 69 -9.45 -8.89 -9.86
CA ARG A 69 -10.14 -7.62 -10.14
C ARG A 69 -9.61 -6.48 -9.26
N THR A 70 -9.43 -6.72 -7.97
CA THR A 70 -9.00 -5.68 -7.03
C THR A 70 -7.54 -5.28 -7.27
N LEU A 71 -6.66 -6.23 -7.58
CA LEU A 71 -5.25 -5.93 -7.87
C LEU A 71 -5.10 -5.05 -9.12
N ILE A 72 -5.80 -5.40 -10.22
CA ILE A 72 -5.76 -4.62 -11.46
C ILE A 72 -6.39 -3.23 -11.25
N TYR A 73 -7.50 -3.13 -10.52
CA TYR A 73 -8.08 -1.85 -10.14
C TYR A 73 -7.13 -0.98 -9.32
N ASN A 74 -6.40 -1.58 -8.36
CA ASN A 74 -5.39 -0.87 -7.60
C ASN A 74 -4.24 -0.38 -8.51
N ASN A 75 -3.82 -1.17 -9.52
CA ASN A 75 -2.80 -0.74 -10.46
C ASN A 75 -3.26 0.46 -11.29
N ILE A 76 -4.51 0.48 -11.76
CA ILE A 76 -5.07 1.62 -12.49
C ILE A 76 -5.07 2.89 -11.63
N ILE A 77 -5.52 2.81 -10.38
CA ILE A 77 -5.45 3.95 -9.45
C ILE A 77 -3.99 4.35 -9.19
N GLY A 78 -3.10 3.38 -9.03
CA GLY A 78 -1.69 3.62 -8.77
C GLY A 78 -1.00 4.41 -9.87
N VAL A 79 -1.20 4.03 -11.14
CA VAL A 79 -0.58 4.73 -12.28
C VAL A 79 -1.24 6.07 -12.61
N THR A 80 -2.45 6.33 -12.12
CA THR A 80 -3.17 7.61 -12.30
C THR A 80 -2.93 8.57 -11.14
N GLN A 81 -3.36 8.20 -9.95
CA GLN A 81 -3.34 9.04 -8.75
C GLN A 81 -2.11 8.79 -7.88
N GLY A 82 -1.63 7.54 -7.86
CA GLY A 82 -0.64 7.07 -6.91
C GLY A 82 -1.25 6.75 -5.55
N TYR A 83 -0.41 6.23 -4.67
CA TYR A 83 -0.77 5.93 -3.29
C TYR A 83 0.14 6.67 -2.32
N SER A 84 -0.45 7.14 -1.24
CA SER A 84 0.24 7.78 -0.13
C SER A 84 -0.26 7.18 1.17
N LYS A 85 0.66 6.77 2.06
CA LYS A 85 0.34 6.34 3.41
C LYS A 85 1.01 7.27 4.41
N ALA A 86 0.20 8.11 5.05
CA ALA A 86 0.66 9.02 6.10
C ALA A 86 0.98 8.26 7.39
N MET A 87 2.08 8.62 8.03
CA MET A 87 2.57 8.01 9.25
C MET A 87 2.97 9.07 10.26
N GLU A 88 2.93 8.72 11.53
CA GLU A 88 3.24 9.60 12.66
C GLU A 88 4.14 8.89 13.68
N ILE A 89 5.07 9.65 14.23
CA ILE A 89 5.96 9.21 15.31
C ILE A 89 5.51 9.88 16.60
N VAL A 90 5.29 9.08 17.63
CA VAL A 90 4.93 9.55 18.95
C VAL A 90 6.02 9.18 19.94
N GLY A 91 6.53 10.15 20.67
CA GLY A 91 7.55 9.91 21.71
C GLY A 91 8.49 11.11 21.88
N THR A 92 8.88 11.38 23.13
CA THR A 92 9.82 12.46 23.43
C THR A 92 11.20 12.12 22.86
N GLY A 93 11.76 13.01 22.03
CA GLY A 93 13.05 12.81 21.37
C GLY A 93 13.02 11.85 20.15
N TYR A 94 11.85 11.31 19.80
CA TYR A 94 11.71 10.52 18.56
C TYR A 94 11.57 11.48 17.38
N ARG A 95 12.28 11.18 16.31
CA ARG A 95 12.25 12.00 15.10
C ARG A 95 12.58 11.19 13.84
N VAL A 96 12.15 11.72 12.71
CA VAL A 96 12.56 11.30 11.37
C VAL A 96 13.23 12.46 10.66
N VAL A 97 14.29 12.17 9.93
CA VAL A 97 15.04 13.16 9.14
C VAL A 97 15.23 12.60 7.73
N PRO A 98 14.98 13.37 6.68
CA PRO A 98 15.29 12.94 5.32
C PRO A 98 16.81 12.90 5.12
N LYS A 99 17.30 11.84 4.46
CA LYS A 99 18.71 11.64 4.10
C LYS A 99 18.79 11.32 2.61
N GLY A 100 18.80 12.37 1.80
CA GLY A 100 18.64 12.22 0.36
C GLY A 100 17.25 11.69 0.01
N LYS A 101 17.15 10.51 -0.60
CA LYS A 101 15.88 9.82 -0.88
C LYS A 101 15.40 8.92 0.27
N ASP A 102 16.26 8.68 1.27
CA ASP A 102 16.03 7.75 2.35
C ASP A 102 15.55 8.47 3.62
N LEU A 103 15.11 7.70 4.63
CA LEU A 103 14.72 8.23 5.93
C LEU A 103 15.62 7.70 7.03
N GLU A 104 16.10 8.59 7.89
CA GLU A 104 16.82 8.25 9.11
C GLU A 104 15.92 8.47 10.32
N PHE A 105 15.74 7.42 11.11
CA PHE A 105 14.89 7.42 12.30
C PHE A 105 15.70 7.41 13.58
N SER A 106 15.37 8.31 14.50
CA SER A 106 15.80 8.27 15.90
C SER A 106 14.61 7.88 16.76
N LEU A 107 14.57 6.65 17.24
CA LEU A 107 13.41 6.08 17.94
C LEU A 107 13.74 5.67 19.38
N GLY A 108 14.71 6.33 20.04
CA GLY A 108 15.11 6.05 21.41
C GLY A 108 15.93 4.77 21.57
N TYR A 109 16.61 4.35 20.52
CA TYR A 109 17.72 3.38 20.55
C TYR A 109 19.05 4.12 20.64
N SER A 110 20.11 3.41 20.97
CA SER A 110 21.49 3.96 21.02
C SER A 110 22.04 4.32 19.63
N HIS A 111 21.38 3.89 18.55
CA HIS A 111 21.74 4.13 17.16
C HIS A 111 20.54 4.65 16.37
N THR A 112 20.80 5.31 15.27
CA THR A 112 19.78 5.66 14.28
C THR A 112 19.51 4.48 13.33
N ILE A 113 18.32 4.45 12.76
CA ILE A 113 17.93 3.41 11.81
C ILE A 113 17.71 4.09 10.45
N LEU A 114 18.48 3.68 9.46
CA LEU A 114 18.31 4.11 8.07
C LEU A 114 17.31 3.20 7.37
N VAL A 115 16.34 3.79 6.68
CA VAL A 115 15.40 3.10 5.80
C VAL A 115 15.60 3.62 4.39
N GLU A 116 16.13 2.77 3.54
CA GLU A 116 16.36 3.06 2.14
C GLU A 116 15.04 3.06 1.36
N ALA A 117 14.91 3.98 0.40
CA ALA A 117 13.78 4.02 -0.51
C ALA A 117 13.99 2.99 -1.64
N PRO A 118 13.20 1.92 -1.71
CA PRO A 118 13.25 1.01 -2.84
C PRO A 118 12.75 1.69 -4.11
N GLU A 119 13.01 1.08 -5.25
CA GLU A 119 12.55 1.58 -6.53
C GLU A 119 11.01 1.74 -6.56
N GLY A 120 10.55 2.86 -7.08
CA GLY A 120 9.11 3.20 -7.13
C GLY A 120 8.51 3.75 -5.83
N ILE A 121 9.30 3.89 -4.76
CA ILE A 121 8.88 4.51 -3.50
C ILE A 121 9.60 5.85 -3.29
N SER A 122 8.86 6.81 -2.79
CA SER A 122 9.39 8.10 -2.34
C SER A 122 8.83 8.44 -0.95
N PHE A 123 9.63 9.16 -0.19
CA PHE A 123 9.22 9.64 1.13
C PHE A 123 9.02 11.16 1.10
N ALA A 124 8.02 11.63 1.82
CA ALA A 124 7.84 13.05 2.09
C ALA A 124 7.77 13.25 3.61
N VAL A 125 8.54 14.19 4.12
CA VAL A 125 8.63 14.50 5.55
C VAL A 125 7.98 15.85 5.80
N ASP A 126 6.99 15.85 6.69
CA ASP A 126 6.27 17.06 7.13
C ASP A 126 6.56 17.28 8.62
N GLY A 127 7.76 17.81 8.87
CA GLY A 127 8.27 18.01 10.22
C GLY A 127 8.91 16.76 10.85
N PRO A 128 9.37 16.87 12.10
CA PRO A 128 10.20 15.81 12.71
C PRO A 128 9.43 14.54 13.08
N THR A 129 8.11 14.59 13.12
CA THR A 129 7.26 13.49 13.61
C THR A 129 6.23 12.99 12.60
N LYS A 130 6.11 13.66 11.46
CA LYS A 130 5.14 13.28 10.43
C LYS A 130 5.84 13.04 9.10
N PHE A 131 5.46 11.98 8.43
CA PHE A 131 5.99 11.64 7.11
C PHE A 131 4.98 10.79 6.34
N SER A 132 5.19 10.67 5.05
CA SER A 132 4.38 9.79 4.19
C SER A 132 5.25 8.92 3.31
N VAL A 133 4.74 7.73 3.03
CA VAL A 133 5.29 6.77 2.07
C VAL A 133 4.44 6.86 0.82
N ASN A 134 5.06 7.22 -0.31
CA ASN A 134 4.38 7.46 -1.56
C ASN A 134 4.91 6.52 -2.65
N GLY A 135 4.03 6.08 -3.55
CA GLY A 135 4.41 5.22 -4.67
C GLY A 135 3.24 4.87 -5.57
N ILE A 136 3.52 4.23 -6.69
CA ILE A 136 2.50 3.77 -7.63
C ILE A 136 1.89 2.42 -7.24
N SER A 137 2.67 1.55 -6.57
CA SER A 137 2.20 0.23 -6.14
C SER A 137 1.64 0.29 -4.72
N LYS A 138 0.33 0.01 -4.58
CA LYS A 138 -0.34 -0.08 -3.27
C LYS A 138 0.31 -1.12 -2.35
N GLN A 139 0.75 -2.24 -2.92
CA GLN A 139 1.41 -3.30 -2.16
C GLN A 139 2.74 -2.83 -1.59
N GLN A 140 3.61 -2.25 -2.41
CA GLN A 140 4.91 -1.75 -1.97
C GLN A 140 4.78 -0.63 -0.93
N VAL A 141 3.89 0.35 -1.18
CA VAL A 141 3.61 1.43 -0.22
C VAL A 141 3.14 0.85 1.12
N GLY A 142 2.23 -0.12 1.09
CA GLY A 142 1.74 -0.78 2.29
C GLY A 142 2.79 -1.61 3.02
N GLU A 143 3.64 -2.31 2.29
CA GLU A 143 4.72 -3.13 2.86
C GLU A 143 5.79 -2.27 3.53
N ILE A 144 6.29 -1.24 2.85
CA ILE A 144 7.29 -0.32 3.40
C ILE A 144 6.75 0.40 4.64
N ALA A 145 5.51 0.90 4.57
CA ALA A 145 4.86 1.51 5.72
C ALA A 145 4.74 0.54 6.91
N ALA A 146 4.43 -0.73 6.65
CA ALA A 146 4.37 -1.76 7.69
C ALA A 146 5.76 -2.11 8.26
N GLN A 147 6.81 -2.14 7.42
CA GLN A 147 8.19 -2.34 7.86
C GLN A 147 8.65 -1.19 8.75
N ILE A 148 8.42 0.06 8.35
CA ILE A 148 8.74 1.24 9.16
C ILE A 148 7.99 1.20 10.49
N ARG A 149 6.70 0.85 10.49
CA ARG A 149 5.93 0.69 11.74
C ARG A 149 6.50 -0.40 12.66
N LYS A 150 7.10 -1.46 12.11
CA LYS A 150 7.74 -2.54 12.89
C LYS A 150 9.03 -2.09 13.56
N LEU A 151 9.71 -1.04 13.11
CA LEU A 151 10.94 -0.53 13.74
C LEU A 151 10.72 -0.22 15.22
N ARG A 152 9.59 0.40 15.53
CA ARG A 152 9.13 0.59 16.91
C ARG A 152 7.62 0.68 16.95
N LYS A 153 6.95 -0.43 17.22
CA LYS A 153 5.49 -0.51 17.32
C LYS A 153 5.01 0.40 18.47
N PRO A 154 3.86 1.07 18.30
CA PRO A 154 3.30 1.90 19.36
C PRO A 154 2.96 1.04 20.58
N GLU A 155 3.40 1.47 21.75
CA GLU A 155 3.15 0.78 23.00
C GLU A 155 1.77 1.16 23.57
N PRO A 156 1.13 0.27 24.36
CA PRO A 156 -0.27 0.45 24.74
C PRO A 156 -0.51 1.42 25.91
N TYR A 157 0.52 1.96 26.56
CA TYR A 157 0.35 2.82 27.73
C TYR A 157 0.35 4.32 27.36
N LYS A 158 1.43 4.80 26.78
CA LYS A 158 1.58 6.21 26.32
C LYS A 158 1.43 6.35 24.81
N GLY A 159 1.42 5.23 24.07
CA GLY A 159 1.31 5.21 22.63
C GLY A 159 2.59 5.60 21.91
N LYS A 160 3.76 5.53 22.58
CA LYS A 160 5.06 5.86 21.97
C LYS A 160 5.44 4.82 20.92
N GLY A 161 5.89 5.27 19.76
CA GLY A 161 6.29 4.45 18.63
C GLY A 161 5.91 5.07 17.30
N VAL A 162 6.04 4.30 16.24
CA VAL A 162 5.67 4.66 14.87
C VAL A 162 4.30 4.05 14.56
N LYS A 163 3.35 4.87 14.13
CA LYS A 163 1.98 4.44 13.81
C LYS A 163 1.53 5.02 12.47
N TYR A 164 0.47 4.48 11.90
CA TYR A 164 -0.25 5.15 10.80
C TYR A 164 -0.97 6.39 11.35
N ALA A 165 -1.12 7.42 10.54
CA ALA A 165 -1.78 8.66 10.97
C ALA A 165 -3.23 8.43 11.41
N ASP A 166 -3.92 7.49 10.75
CA ASP A 166 -5.29 7.07 11.02
C ASP A 166 -5.41 5.97 12.10
N GLU A 167 -4.28 5.48 12.66
CA GLU A 167 -4.27 4.38 13.61
C GLU A 167 -4.65 4.83 15.02
N ARG A 168 -5.73 4.26 15.56
CA ARG A 168 -6.12 4.44 16.96
C ARG A 168 -5.52 3.35 17.82
N ILE A 169 -4.60 3.74 18.71
CA ILE A 169 -3.99 2.82 19.66
C ILE A 169 -4.93 2.61 20.86
N ARG A 170 -5.31 1.33 21.09
CA ARG A 170 -6.07 0.97 22.28
C ARG A 170 -5.16 1.04 23.51
N ARG A 171 -5.32 2.09 24.30
CA ARG A 171 -4.53 2.29 25.51
C ARG A 171 -5.00 1.40 26.66
N LYS A 172 -4.06 0.95 27.45
CA LYS A 172 -4.28 0.25 28.72
C LYS A 172 -4.00 1.20 29.87
N ALA A 173 -4.75 1.07 30.95
CA ALA A 173 -4.42 1.74 32.21
C ALA A 173 -3.11 1.12 32.76
N GLY A 174 -2.18 1.96 33.19
CA GLY A 174 -1.01 1.50 33.94
C GLY A 174 -1.44 0.98 35.33
N LYS A 175 -0.49 0.39 36.06
CA LYS A 175 -0.72 0.07 37.49
C LYS A 175 -1.06 1.38 38.21
N ALA A 176 -2.22 1.42 38.86
CA ALA A 176 -2.51 2.47 39.82
C ALA A 176 -1.46 2.36 40.94
N GLY A 177 -0.61 3.37 41.07
CA GLY A 177 0.23 3.49 42.26
C GLY A 177 -0.67 3.58 43.49
N LYS A 178 -0.46 2.72 44.49
CA LYS A 178 -0.95 2.94 45.80
C LYS A 178 -0.19 4.10 46.42
#